data_00df9b581fdcb22c3e2744be544d8e2a
#
_entry.id   00df9b581fdcb22c3e2744be544d8e2a
#
_cell.length_a   1.000
_cell.length_b   1.000
_cell.length_c   1.000
_cell.angle_alpha   90.00
_cell.angle_beta   90.00
_cell.angle_gamma   90.00
#
_symmetry.space_group_name_H-M   'P 1'
#
loop_
_entity.id
_entity.type
_entity.pdbx_description
1 polymer ?
#
loop_
_entity_poly.entity_id
_entity_poly.type
_entity_poly.pdbx_seq_one_letter_code
_entity_poly.pdbx_strand_id
1 'polypeptide(L)'
;RRQRQMCIRDSHQGAFDAKAYYLIMQQYRKNQHNYAEEMKVSPAFYHTVYDALMKACFMEIAKLYDSSNGVVSIGTLLAKCEENQDLFPKYRETLTVDHDGTTFSYPVPYQHQLKPQEECFFKNRVEADRKLFAAFDIPDADNVPVRVDLTFPEFLDLYQKRFNGLSKKRDNIRMQRNKLYAHNDEQRIVNSENLPYCYPISYPDVQEMIDFALDCTGLILGILTDVNRAKQYSNIDAVSYTHLRAHETGAY
;
A
#
# COMPACT_ATOMS: atom_id res chain seq x y z
N ARG A 1 12.13 -19.09 12.48
CA ARG A 1 12.62 -17.98 11.64
C ARG A 1 12.09 -18.08 10.19
N ARG A 2 12.28 -19.23 9.46
CA ARG A 2 11.81 -19.42 8.07
C ARG A 2 10.29 -19.22 7.89
N GLN A 3 9.44 -19.75 8.77
CA GLN A 3 7.99 -19.65 8.66
C GLN A 3 7.48 -18.20 8.82
N ARG A 4 8.09 -17.38 9.70
CA ARG A 4 7.74 -15.97 9.86
C ARG A 4 8.12 -15.13 8.61
N GLN A 5 9.26 -15.39 8.01
CA GLN A 5 9.66 -14.73 6.75
C GLN A 5 8.72 -15.11 5.59
N MET A 6 8.24 -16.35 5.53
CA MET A 6 7.22 -16.76 4.54
C MET A 6 5.93 -15.95 4.72
N CYS A 7 5.39 -15.85 5.92
CA CYS A 7 4.16 -15.09 6.16
C CYS A 7 4.26 -13.61 5.74
N ILE A 8 5.40 -12.94 5.99
CA ILE A 8 5.58 -11.53 5.57
C ILE A 8 5.71 -11.44 4.04
N ARG A 9 6.39 -12.40 3.41
CA ARG A 9 6.49 -12.47 1.95
C ARG A 9 5.13 -12.67 1.30
N ASP A 10 4.30 -13.54 1.85
CA ASP A 10 2.95 -13.81 1.36
C ASP A 10 2.06 -12.57 1.50
N SER A 11 2.16 -11.84 2.62
CA SER A 11 1.45 -10.56 2.79
C SER A 11 1.94 -9.50 1.82
N HIS A 12 3.27 -9.42 1.57
CA HIS A 12 3.81 -8.50 0.57
C HIS A 12 3.34 -8.87 -0.84
N GLN A 13 3.34 -10.16 -1.19
CA GLN A 13 2.86 -10.64 -2.48
C GLN A 13 1.36 -10.34 -2.67
N GLY A 14 0.52 -10.58 -1.66
CA GLY A 14 -0.90 -10.24 -1.70
C GLY A 14 -1.13 -8.74 -1.91
N ALA A 15 -0.34 -7.88 -1.27
CA ALA A 15 -0.39 -6.43 -1.49
C ALA A 15 0.06 -6.04 -2.90
N PHE A 16 1.09 -6.72 -3.42
CA PHE A 16 1.60 -6.52 -4.77
C PHE A 16 0.57 -6.94 -5.84
N ASP A 17 -0.11 -8.06 -5.65
CA ASP A 17 -1.16 -8.56 -6.53
C ASP A 17 -2.37 -7.63 -6.50
N ALA A 18 -2.80 -7.17 -5.32
CA ALA A 18 -3.85 -6.16 -5.18
C ALA A 18 -3.50 -4.86 -5.92
N LYS A 19 -2.22 -4.42 -5.87
CA LYS A 19 -1.74 -3.26 -6.63
C LYS A 19 -1.84 -3.48 -8.14
N ALA A 20 -1.47 -4.66 -8.61
CA ALA A 20 -1.56 -5.02 -10.02
C ALA A 20 -3.01 -4.97 -10.51
N TYR A 21 -3.95 -5.63 -9.80
CA TYR A 21 -5.37 -5.58 -10.12
C TYR A 21 -5.91 -4.15 -10.14
N TYR A 22 -5.57 -3.36 -9.12
CA TYR A 22 -5.97 -1.97 -9.02
C TYR A 22 -5.46 -1.13 -10.21
N LEU A 23 -4.18 -1.26 -10.57
CA LEU A 23 -3.58 -0.50 -11.67
C LEU A 23 -4.23 -0.85 -13.02
N ILE A 24 -4.51 -2.14 -13.29
CA ILE A 24 -5.21 -2.55 -14.51
C ILE A 24 -6.62 -1.96 -14.55
N MET A 25 -7.36 -2.01 -13.44
CA MET A 25 -8.70 -1.36 -13.37
C MET A 25 -8.61 0.15 -13.63
N GLN A 26 -7.59 0.83 -13.10
CA GLN A 26 -7.39 2.26 -13.36
C GLN A 26 -7.09 2.53 -14.84
N GLN A 27 -6.33 1.66 -15.52
CA GLN A 27 -6.09 1.76 -16.96
C GLN A 27 -7.39 1.64 -17.76
N TYR A 28 -8.25 0.69 -17.45
CA TYR A 28 -9.57 0.58 -18.10
C TYR A 28 -10.39 1.85 -17.92
N ARG A 29 -10.49 2.37 -16.70
CA ARG A 29 -11.26 3.60 -16.41
C ARG A 29 -10.68 4.83 -17.12
N LYS A 30 -9.37 5.00 -17.10
CA LYS A 30 -8.69 6.14 -17.71
C LYS A 30 -8.82 6.16 -19.23
N ASN A 31 -8.82 4.99 -19.85
CA ASN A 31 -8.78 4.85 -21.29
C ASN A 31 -10.14 4.48 -21.92
N GLN A 32 -11.20 4.30 -21.14
CA GLN A 32 -12.53 3.90 -21.64
C GLN A 32 -13.08 4.80 -22.75
N HIS A 33 -12.74 6.08 -22.76
CA HIS A 33 -13.18 7.02 -23.80
C HIS A 33 -12.32 6.91 -25.06
N ASN A 34 -11.01 6.65 -24.89
CA ASN A 34 -10.06 6.57 -26.00
C ASN A 34 -10.25 5.28 -26.82
N TYR A 35 -10.71 4.21 -26.16
CA TYR A 35 -10.90 2.87 -26.73
C TYR A 35 -12.37 2.41 -26.70
N ALA A 36 -13.29 3.40 -26.79
CA ALA A 36 -14.71 3.10 -26.67
C ALA A 36 -15.22 2.20 -27.82
N GLU A 37 -14.70 2.35 -29.02
CA GLU A 37 -15.12 1.55 -30.18
C GLU A 37 -14.60 0.12 -30.09
N GLU A 38 -13.34 -0.07 -29.68
CA GLU A 38 -12.74 -1.39 -29.46
C GLU A 38 -13.44 -2.13 -28.31
N MET A 39 -13.79 -1.44 -27.24
CA MET A 39 -14.52 -2.03 -26.12
C MET A 39 -15.96 -2.42 -26.50
N LYS A 40 -16.56 -1.74 -27.48
CA LYS A 40 -17.89 -2.11 -28.01
C LYS A 40 -17.88 -3.42 -28.81
N VAL A 41 -16.73 -3.85 -29.31
CA VAL A 41 -16.63 -5.14 -30.05
C VAL A 41 -16.91 -6.31 -29.12
N SER A 42 -16.51 -6.24 -27.85
CA SER A 42 -16.76 -7.30 -26.85
C SER A 42 -17.04 -6.73 -25.46
N PRO A 43 -18.16 -6.03 -25.26
CA PRO A 43 -18.44 -5.34 -23.99
C PRO A 43 -18.56 -6.32 -22.82
N ALA A 44 -19.10 -7.52 -23.06
CA ALA A 44 -19.22 -8.55 -22.03
C ALA A 44 -17.85 -9.02 -21.50
N PHE A 45 -16.85 -9.12 -22.38
CA PHE A 45 -15.49 -9.48 -21.98
C PHE A 45 -14.90 -8.42 -21.05
N TYR A 46 -14.92 -7.15 -21.47
CA TYR A 46 -14.35 -6.06 -20.69
C TYR A 46 -15.04 -5.89 -19.33
N HIS A 47 -16.37 -5.99 -19.30
CA HIS A 47 -17.14 -5.94 -18.06
C HIS A 47 -16.79 -7.11 -17.14
N THR A 48 -16.73 -8.33 -17.66
CA THR A 48 -16.39 -9.52 -16.88
C THR A 48 -14.98 -9.46 -16.32
N VAL A 49 -14.00 -9.01 -17.12
CA VAL A 49 -12.61 -8.85 -16.67
C VAL A 49 -12.52 -7.79 -15.58
N TYR A 50 -13.15 -6.64 -15.76
CA TYR A 50 -13.16 -5.57 -14.77
C TYR A 50 -13.75 -6.03 -13.43
N ASP A 51 -14.89 -6.71 -13.46
CA ASP A 51 -15.54 -7.26 -12.27
C ASP A 51 -14.67 -8.32 -11.57
N ALA A 52 -14.02 -9.18 -12.35
CA ALA A 52 -13.11 -10.19 -11.81
C ALA A 52 -11.92 -9.54 -11.10
N LEU A 53 -11.29 -8.53 -11.73
CA LEU A 53 -10.17 -7.78 -11.15
C LEU A 53 -10.59 -7.03 -9.88
N MET A 54 -11.77 -6.42 -9.89
CA MET A 54 -12.31 -5.73 -8.72
C MET A 54 -12.51 -6.72 -7.56
N LYS A 55 -13.15 -7.86 -7.81
CA LYS A 55 -13.34 -8.90 -6.78
C LYS A 55 -12.01 -9.42 -6.25
N ALA A 56 -11.05 -9.71 -7.14
CA ALA A 56 -9.72 -10.19 -6.75
C ALA A 56 -8.99 -9.15 -5.89
N CYS A 57 -8.97 -7.88 -6.30
CA CYS A 57 -8.38 -6.79 -5.53
C CYS A 57 -8.98 -6.68 -4.13
N PHE A 58 -10.31 -6.65 -4.02
CA PHE A 58 -11.00 -6.58 -2.73
C PHE A 58 -10.71 -7.79 -1.84
N MET A 59 -10.64 -8.99 -2.41
CA MET A 59 -10.33 -10.20 -1.64
C MET A 59 -8.90 -10.18 -1.08
N GLU A 60 -7.91 -9.74 -1.88
CA GLU A 60 -6.53 -9.60 -1.38
C GLU A 60 -6.43 -8.54 -0.28
N ILE A 61 -7.04 -7.35 -0.47
CA ILE A 61 -7.05 -6.32 0.58
C ILE A 61 -7.75 -6.84 1.85
N ALA A 62 -8.89 -7.51 1.70
CA ALA A 62 -9.62 -8.05 2.84
C ALA A 62 -8.79 -9.08 3.64
N LYS A 63 -7.98 -9.92 2.99
CA LYS A 63 -7.04 -10.84 3.65
C LYS A 63 -5.95 -10.09 4.40
N LEU A 64 -5.35 -9.06 3.76
CA LEU A 64 -4.29 -8.25 4.36
C LEU A 64 -4.72 -7.54 5.63
N TYR A 65 -5.99 -7.19 5.74
CA TYR A 65 -6.56 -6.45 6.88
C TYR A 65 -7.51 -7.27 7.74
N ASP A 66 -7.51 -8.60 7.58
CA ASP A 66 -8.33 -9.50 8.40
C ASP A 66 -7.89 -9.45 9.86
N SER A 67 -8.85 -9.28 10.76
CA SER A 67 -8.63 -9.26 12.23
C SER A 67 -8.98 -10.58 12.91
N SER A 68 -9.28 -11.63 12.14
CA SER A 68 -9.63 -12.95 12.68
C SER A 68 -8.44 -13.61 13.37
N ASN A 69 -8.70 -14.35 14.44
CA ASN A 69 -7.65 -15.05 15.18
C ASN A 69 -6.90 -16.06 14.28
N GLY A 70 -5.58 -16.08 14.38
CA GLY A 70 -4.74 -17.02 13.65
C GLY A 70 -4.45 -16.63 12.18
N VAL A 71 -5.03 -15.53 11.70
CA VAL A 71 -4.77 -15.03 10.34
C VAL A 71 -3.52 -14.16 10.33
N VAL A 72 -2.69 -14.33 9.31
CA VAL A 72 -1.55 -13.45 9.04
C VAL A 72 -2.05 -12.21 8.30
N SER A 73 -2.07 -11.09 9.00
CA SER A 73 -2.51 -9.79 8.47
C SER A 73 -1.52 -8.68 8.85
N ILE A 74 -1.70 -7.50 8.29
CA ILE A 74 -0.87 -6.33 8.63
C ILE A 74 -0.95 -6.02 10.14
N GLY A 75 -2.14 -6.13 10.74
CA GLY A 75 -2.32 -5.91 12.17
C GLY A 75 -1.55 -6.91 13.02
N THR A 76 -1.63 -8.21 12.69
CA THR A 76 -0.86 -9.24 13.40
C THR A 76 0.64 -9.13 13.15
N LEU A 77 1.05 -8.65 11.98
CA LEU A 77 2.45 -8.37 11.67
C LEU A 77 3.00 -7.25 12.54
N LEU A 78 2.30 -6.11 12.62
CA LEU A 78 2.70 -4.97 13.45
C LEU A 78 2.79 -5.35 14.92
N ALA A 79 1.80 -6.06 15.46
CA ALA A 79 1.82 -6.55 16.83
C ALA A 79 3.03 -7.46 17.11
N LYS A 80 3.35 -8.38 16.17
CA LYS A 80 4.54 -9.24 16.32
C LYS A 80 5.85 -8.48 16.22
N CYS A 81 5.92 -7.42 15.44
CA CYS A 81 7.11 -6.55 15.41
C CYS A 81 7.27 -5.80 16.74
N GLU A 82 6.16 -5.37 17.35
CA GLU A 82 6.15 -4.71 18.65
C GLU A 82 6.60 -5.66 19.78
N GLU A 83 6.08 -6.88 19.80
CA GLU A 83 6.47 -7.92 20.76
C GLU A 83 7.95 -8.33 20.64
N ASN A 84 8.57 -8.13 19.50
CA ASN A 84 9.92 -8.60 19.17
C ASN A 84 10.83 -7.48 18.71
N GLN A 85 10.69 -6.26 19.22
CA GLN A 85 11.47 -5.09 18.79
C GLN A 85 12.98 -5.32 18.89
N ASP A 86 13.42 -6.06 19.91
CA ASP A 86 14.84 -6.38 20.15
C ASP A 86 15.50 -7.20 19.02
N LEU A 87 14.69 -7.82 18.14
CA LEU A 87 15.20 -8.57 16.99
C LEU A 87 15.49 -7.68 15.79
N PHE A 88 15.11 -6.43 15.83
CA PHE A 88 15.30 -5.46 14.76
C PHE A 88 16.40 -4.47 15.12
N PRO A 89 17.27 -4.08 14.15
CA PRO A 89 18.26 -3.05 14.40
C PRO A 89 17.55 -1.71 14.68
N LYS A 90 17.92 -1.09 15.82
CA LYS A 90 17.35 0.20 16.24
C LYS A 90 17.61 1.31 15.23
N TYR A 91 18.79 1.28 14.61
CA TYR A 91 19.24 2.21 13.58
C TYR A 91 19.51 1.44 12.28
N ARG A 92 19.48 2.13 11.16
CA ARG A 92 19.77 1.55 9.85
C ARG A 92 21.16 0.92 9.80
N GLU A 93 22.15 1.65 10.30
CA GLU A 93 23.54 1.23 10.36
C GLU A 93 24.28 2.01 11.48
N THR A 94 25.49 1.59 11.77
CA THR A 94 26.42 2.33 12.64
C THR A 94 27.68 2.62 11.85
N LEU A 95 27.96 3.89 11.60
CA LEU A 95 29.20 4.33 10.97
C LEU A 95 30.30 4.41 12.03
N THR A 96 31.43 3.82 11.73
CA THR A 96 32.63 3.88 12.58
C THR A 96 33.71 4.69 11.86
N VAL A 97 34.19 5.74 12.52
CA VAL A 97 35.23 6.62 11.98
C VAL A 97 36.40 6.64 12.96
N ASP A 98 37.61 6.36 12.47
CA ASP A 98 38.85 6.50 13.23
C ASP A 98 39.45 7.88 12.96
N HIS A 99 39.70 8.62 14.02
CA HIS A 99 40.39 9.91 13.96
C HIS A 99 41.43 9.97 15.06
N ASP A 100 42.68 10.16 14.67
CA ASP A 100 43.85 10.25 15.56
C ASP A 100 43.94 9.10 16.60
N GLY A 101 43.68 7.87 16.16
CA GLY A 101 43.69 6.67 17.00
C GLY A 101 42.51 6.53 17.96
N THR A 102 41.50 7.40 17.83
CA THR A 102 40.23 7.29 18.55
C THR A 102 39.11 6.89 17.62
N THR A 103 38.39 5.82 17.97
CA THR A 103 37.26 5.30 17.17
C THR A 103 35.97 5.92 17.65
N PHE A 104 35.26 6.58 16.77
CA PHE A 104 33.92 7.14 17.01
C PHE A 104 32.87 6.30 16.28
N SER A 105 31.75 6.04 16.94
CA SER A 105 30.64 5.31 16.37
C SER A 105 29.39 6.21 16.35
N TYR A 106 28.81 6.38 15.13
CA TYR A 106 27.64 7.22 14.89
C TYR A 106 26.48 6.36 14.42
N PRO A 107 25.36 6.31 15.17
CA PRO A 107 24.17 5.62 14.70
C PRO A 107 23.51 6.41 13.56
N VAL A 108 23.23 5.75 12.44
CA VAL A 108 22.52 6.31 11.29
C VAL A 108 21.05 5.90 11.37
N PRO A 109 20.12 6.85 11.56
CA PRO A 109 18.70 6.55 11.61
C PRO A 109 18.15 6.13 10.25
N TYR A 110 16.94 5.59 10.25
CA TYR A 110 16.17 5.37 9.04
C TYR A 110 15.62 6.70 8.55
N GLN A 111 15.89 7.05 7.31
CA GLN A 111 15.29 8.23 6.69
C GLN A 111 13.91 7.89 6.14
N HIS A 112 12.92 8.68 6.52
CA HIS A 112 11.55 8.54 6.04
C HIS A 112 11.05 9.85 5.43
N GLN A 113 10.55 9.77 4.19
CA GLN A 113 9.86 10.87 3.54
C GLN A 113 8.40 10.83 3.97
N LEU A 114 7.95 11.89 4.66
CA LEU A 114 6.57 11.97 5.12
C LEU A 114 5.59 12.00 3.94
N LYS A 115 4.53 11.23 4.08
CA LYS A 115 3.35 11.34 3.22
C LYS A 115 2.39 12.38 3.79
N PRO A 116 1.50 12.98 3.00
CA PRO A 116 0.54 13.99 3.49
C PRO A 116 -0.23 13.54 4.73
N GLN A 117 -0.62 12.26 4.80
CA GLN A 117 -1.35 11.70 5.95
C GLN A 117 -0.50 11.57 7.23
N GLU A 118 0.83 11.64 7.10
CA GLU A 118 1.79 11.50 8.20
C GLU A 118 2.22 12.84 8.77
N GLU A 119 2.08 13.93 8.02
CA GLU A 119 2.52 15.27 8.43
C GLU A 119 1.86 15.71 9.75
N CYS A 120 0.62 15.28 10.00
CA CYS A 120 -0.08 15.57 11.24
C CYS A 120 0.60 14.98 12.50
N PHE A 121 1.41 13.92 12.36
CA PHE A 121 2.17 13.32 13.47
C PHE A 121 3.49 14.05 13.75
N PHE A 122 3.97 14.88 12.80
CA PHE A 122 5.25 15.59 12.84
C PHE A 122 5.07 17.11 12.64
N LYS A 123 3.99 17.70 13.13
CA LYS A 123 3.60 19.10 12.88
C LYS A 123 4.74 20.09 13.07
N ASN A 124 5.44 20.01 14.22
CA ASN A 124 6.54 20.95 14.54
C ASN A 124 7.69 20.84 13.54
N ARG A 125 8.02 19.64 13.11
CA ARG A 125 9.08 19.40 12.11
C ARG A 125 8.66 19.92 10.74
N VAL A 126 7.46 19.58 10.30
CA VAL A 126 6.90 20.06 9.03
C VAL A 126 6.86 21.59 8.99
N GLU A 127 6.39 22.22 10.05
CA GLU A 127 6.34 23.68 10.14
C GLU A 127 7.74 24.31 10.09
N ALA A 128 8.72 23.72 10.78
CA ALA A 128 10.11 24.20 10.75
C ALA A 128 10.72 24.08 9.35
N ASP A 129 10.53 22.93 8.68
CA ASP A 129 11.07 22.72 7.33
C ASP A 129 10.36 23.62 6.29
N ARG A 130 9.04 23.85 6.39
CA ARG A 130 8.32 24.79 5.52
C ARG A 130 8.84 26.23 5.67
N LYS A 131 9.08 26.69 6.90
CA LYS A 131 9.70 28.00 7.15
C LYS A 131 11.11 28.10 6.56
N LEU A 132 11.89 27.03 6.68
CA LEU A 132 13.23 26.95 6.10
C LEU A 132 13.18 27.00 4.58
N PHE A 133 12.31 26.22 3.94
CA PHE A 133 12.15 26.21 2.48
C PHE A 133 11.71 27.58 1.94
N ALA A 134 10.80 28.25 2.64
CA ALA A 134 10.39 29.62 2.29
C ALA A 134 11.54 30.62 2.46
N ALA A 135 12.35 30.50 3.50
CA ALA A 135 13.50 31.39 3.72
C ALA A 135 14.61 31.24 2.68
N PHE A 136 14.71 30.09 2.01
CA PHE A 136 15.65 29.83 0.92
C PHE A 136 15.01 29.98 -0.47
N ASP A 137 13.83 30.58 -0.57
CA ASP A 137 13.09 30.78 -1.84
C ASP A 137 12.96 29.49 -2.67
N ILE A 138 12.77 28.34 -1.99
CA ILE A 138 12.60 27.06 -2.69
C ILE A 138 11.26 27.07 -3.43
N PRO A 139 11.27 26.89 -4.76
CA PRO A 139 10.04 26.84 -5.54
C PRO A 139 9.09 25.76 -5.03
N ASP A 140 7.80 26.08 -4.94
CA ASP A 140 6.75 25.14 -4.49
C ASP A 140 7.01 24.55 -3.09
N ALA A 141 7.52 25.40 -2.18
CA ALA A 141 7.96 25.02 -0.82
C ALA A 141 6.93 24.19 -0.05
N ASP A 142 5.63 24.42 -0.29
CA ASP A 142 4.53 23.70 0.38
C ASP A 142 4.41 22.23 -0.07
N ASN A 143 4.87 21.92 -1.27
CA ASN A 143 4.83 20.57 -1.85
C ASN A 143 6.17 19.83 -1.77
N VAL A 144 7.23 20.47 -1.27
CA VAL A 144 8.52 19.80 -1.05
C VAL A 144 8.35 18.73 0.03
N PRO A 145 8.71 17.46 -0.25
CA PRO A 145 8.56 16.39 0.72
C PRO A 145 9.46 16.59 1.95
N VAL A 146 8.85 16.61 3.12
CA VAL A 146 9.58 16.66 4.40
C VAL A 146 10.16 15.29 4.74
N ARG A 147 11.39 15.25 5.23
CA ARG A 147 12.07 14.04 5.68
C ARG A 147 12.29 14.06 7.18
N VAL A 148 12.11 12.91 7.79
CA VAL A 148 12.37 12.70 9.22
C VAL A 148 13.31 11.51 9.40
N ASP A 149 14.13 11.61 10.43
CA ASP A 149 15.03 10.55 10.87
C ASP A 149 14.32 9.76 11.98
N LEU A 150 14.17 8.46 11.81
CA LEU A 150 13.42 7.59 12.72
C LEU A 150 14.29 6.40 13.15
N THR A 151 14.15 6.00 14.39
CA THR A 151 14.55 4.68 14.86
C THR A 151 13.51 3.65 14.48
N PHE A 152 13.82 2.35 14.53
CA PHE A 152 12.84 1.30 14.24
C PHE A 152 11.59 1.36 15.14
N PRO A 153 11.69 1.58 16.47
CA PRO A 153 10.50 1.77 17.32
C PRO A 153 9.62 2.96 16.90
N GLU A 154 10.23 4.09 16.49
CA GLU A 154 9.48 5.24 16.00
C GLU A 154 8.78 4.97 14.66
N PHE A 155 9.42 4.20 13.77
CA PHE A 155 8.76 3.69 12.58
C PHE A 155 7.54 2.83 12.91
N LEU A 156 7.70 1.93 13.86
CA LEU A 156 6.63 1.02 14.27
C LEU A 156 5.44 1.80 14.84
N ASP A 157 5.70 2.79 15.70
CA ASP A 157 4.67 3.69 16.25
C ASP A 157 3.95 4.47 15.12
N LEU A 158 4.69 5.01 14.15
CA LEU A 158 4.12 5.68 12.99
C LEU A 158 3.19 4.75 12.19
N TYR A 159 3.65 3.53 11.89
CA TYR A 159 2.84 2.57 11.14
C TYR A 159 1.62 2.10 11.94
N GLN A 160 1.73 1.96 13.25
CA GLN A 160 0.60 1.64 14.13
C GLN A 160 -0.46 2.75 14.14
N LYS A 161 -0.03 4.02 14.21
CA LYS A 161 -0.93 5.18 14.11
C LYS A 161 -1.65 5.22 12.76
N ARG A 162 -0.93 5.01 11.65
CA ARG A 162 -1.52 4.92 10.32
C ARG A 162 -2.51 3.76 10.20
N PHE A 163 -2.14 2.58 10.69
CA PHE A 163 -3.01 1.41 10.70
C PHE A 163 -4.31 1.66 11.46
N ASN A 164 -4.23 2.34 12.61
CA ASN A 164 -5.40 2.72 13.38
C ASN A 164 -6.28 3.75 12.66
N GLY A 165 -5.66 4.68 11.93
CA GLY A 165 -6.36 5.65 11.07
C GLY A 165 -7.18 5.00 9.94
N LEU A 166 -6.79 3.79 9.51
CA LEU A 166 -7.52 3.03 8.49
C LEU A 166 -8.71 2.21 9.04
N SER A 167 -9.05 2.29 10.32
CA SER A 167 -10.04 1.41 10.99
C SER A 167 -11.38 1.37 10.25
N LYS A 168 -11.97 2.53 9.94
CA LYS A 168 -13.25 2.60 9.22
C LYS A 168 -13.17 1.98 7.82
N LYS A 169 -12.06 2.19 7.09
CA LYS A 169 -11.86 1.63 5.75
C LYS A 169 -11.73 0.10 5.82
N ARG A 170 -11.00 -0.41 6.81
CA ARG A 170 -10.87 -1.85 7.06
C ARG A 170 -12.21 -2.51 7.37
N ASP A 171 -13.04 -1.87 8.19
CA ASP A 171 -14.37 -2.37 8.50
C ASP A 171 -15.26 -2.37 7.26
N ASN A 172 -15.24 -1.32 6.46
CA ASN A 172 -15.99 -1.24 5.21
C ASN A 172 -15.58 -2.34 4.21
N ILE A 173 -14.27 -2.55 4.01
CA ILE A 173 -13.75 -3.64 3.14
C ILE A 173 -14.21 -5.01 3.66
N ARG A 174 -14.11 -5.26 4.97
CA ARG A 174 -14.54 -6.52 5.58
C ARG A 174 -16.03 -6.76 5.36
N MET A 175 -16.85 -5.73 5.55
CA MET A 175 -18.30 -5.84 5.37
C MET A 175 -18.67 -6.04 3.90
N GLN A 176 -18.04 -5.34 2.97
CA GLN A 176 -18.25 -5.56 1.55
C GLN A 176 -17.80 -6.97 1.13
N ARG A 177 -16.60 -7.43 1.56
CA ARG A 177 -16.16 -8.80 1.29
C ARG A 177 -17.21 -9.82 1.74
N ASN A 178 -17.64 -9.72 2.99
CA ASN A 178 -18.54 -10.72 3.56
C ASN A 178 -19.92 -10.68 2.89
N LYS A 179 -20.46 -9.50 2.63
CA LYS A 179 -21.84 -9.36 2.14
C LYS A 179 -21.98 -9.36 0.61
N LEU A 180 -20.97 -8.85 -0.12
CA LEU A 180 -21.05 -8.72 -1.58
C LEU A 180 -20.27 -9.79 -2.33
N TYR A 181 -19.11 -10.21 -1.81
CA TYR A 181 -18.16 -11.02 -2.58
C TYR A 181 -18.00 -12.46 -2.08
N ALA A 182 -18.18 -12.74 -0.79
CA ALA A 182 -17.87 -14.05 -0.22
C ALA A 182 -19.08 -14.95 0.05
N HIS A 183 -20.27 -14.39 0.32
CA HIS A 183 -21.44 -15.16 0.71
C HIS A 183 -22.68 -14.74 -0.09
N ASN A 184 -23.54 -15.72 -0.40
CA ASN A 184 -24.92 -15.49 -0.82
C ASN A 184 -25.79 -15.30 0.44
N ASP A 185 -25.64 -14.14 1.09
CA ASP A 185 -26.44 -13.77 2.25
C ASP A 185 -27.85 -13.33 1.79
N GLU A 186 -28.88 -13.63 2.60
CA GLU A 186 -30.26 -13.16 2.35
C GLU A 186 -30.31 -11.63 2.17
N GLN A 187 -29.49 -10.88 2.94
CA GLN A 187 -29.39 -9.43 2.82
C GLN A 187 -28.86 -8.97 1.45
N ARG A 188 -28.03 -9.78 0.77
CA ARG A 188 -27.59 -9.51 -0.60
C ARG A 188 -28.74 -9.63 -1.59
N ILE A 189 -29.61 -10.62 -1.40
CA ILE A 189 -30.77 -10.83 -2.28
C ILE A 189 -31.76 -9.67 -2.16
N VAL A 190 -31.97 -9.17 -0.94
CA VAL A 190 -32.98 -8.14 -0.64
C VAL A 190 -32.45 -6.69 -0.79
N ASN A 191 -31.14 -6.45 -0.55
CA ASN A 191 -30.56 -5.11 -0.43
C ASN A 191 -29.21 -4.93 -1.16
N SER A 192 -28.91 -5.73 -2.18
CA SER A 192 -27.61 -5.72 -2.87
C SER A 192 -27.22 -4.34 -3.41
N GLU A 193 -28.19 -3.56 -3.87
CA GLU A 193 -27.97 -2.21 -4.41
C GLU A 193 -27.56 -1.18 -3.35
N ASN A 194 -28.03 -1.35 -2.10
CA ASN A 194 -27.77 -0.42 -1.01
C ASN A 194 -26.51 -0.75 -0.18
N LEU A 195 -26.01 -2.00 -0.24
CA LEU A 195 -24.84 -2.43 0.54
C LEU A 195 -23.57 -1.61 0.28
N PRO A 196 -23.22 -1.22 -0.97
CA PRO A 196 -22.10 -0.34 -1.23
C PRO A 196 -22.24 1.05 -0.58
N TYR A 197 -23.46 1.57 -0.47
CA TYR A 197 -23.73 2.86 0.19
C TYR A 197 -23.64 2.77 1.71
N CYS A 198 -23.98 1.61 2.29
CA CYS A 198 -23.85 1.39 3.73
C CYS A 198 -22.38 1.27 4.18
N TYR A 199 -21.52 0.74 3.30
CA TYR A 199 -20.08 0.51 3.58
C TYR A 199 -19.23 1.13 2.47
N PRO A 200 -19.26 2.46 2.31
CA PRO A 200 -18.59 3.12 1.19
C PRO A 200 -17.08 2.95 1.27
N ILE A 201 -16.48 2.64 0.12
CA ILE A 201 -15.04 2.62 -0.09
C ILE A 201 -14.75 3.22 -1.46
N SER A 202 -13.91 4.21 -1.50
CA SER A 202 -13.53 4.88 -2.74
C SER A 202 -12.26 4.26 -3.35
N TYR A 203 -12.00 4.52 -4.62
CA TYR A 203 -10.74 4.11 -5.26
C TYR A 203 -9.49 4.69 -4.57
N PRO A 204 -9.47 5.97 -4.15
CA PRO A 204 -8.37 6.49 -3.33
C PRO A 204 -8.20 5.75 -2.01
N ASP A 205 -9.29 5.33 -1.34
CA ASP A 205 -9.19 4.53 -0.12
C ASP A 205 -8.55 3.16 -0.36
N VAL A 206 -8.96 2.49 -1.45
CA VAL A 206 -8.37 1.22 -1.89
C VAL A 206 -6.88 1.40 -2.16
N GLN A 207 -6.50 2.44 -2.89
CA GLN A 207 -5.10 2.75 -3.18
C GLN A 207 -4.30 3.01 -1.90
N GLU A 208 -4.82 3.81 -0.98
CA GLU A 208 -4.16 4.10 0.29
C GLU A 208 -3.91 2.84 1.11
N MET A 209 -4.89 1.93 1.18
CA MET A 209 -4.75 0.67 1.88
C MET A 209 -3.68 -0.24 1.23
N ILE A 210 -3.67 -0.35 -0.10
CA ILE A 210 -2.66 -1.12 -0.83
C ILE A 210 -1.27 -0.52 -0.59
N ASP A 211 -1.11 0.79 -0.75
CA ASP A 211 0.17 1.49 -0.60
C ASP A 211 0.69 1.38 0.84
N PHE A 212 -0.20 1.45 1.84
CA PHE A 212 0.17 1.22 3.23
C PHE A 212 0.68 -0.21 3.46
N ALA A 213 -0.02 -1.22 2.92
CA ALA A 213 0.39 -2.61 3.06
C ALA A 213 1.75 -2.89 2.41
N LEU A 214 1.99 -2.36 1.21
CA LEU A 214 3.27 -2.47 0.50
C LEU A 214 4.40 -1.78 1.25
N ASP A 215 4.18 -0.57 1.77
CA ASP A 215 5.18 0.16 2.55
C ASP A 215 5.53 -0.59 3.84
N CYS A 216 4.53 -1.02 4.60
CA CYS A 216 4.70 -1.72 5.86
C CYS A 216 5.46 -3.04 5.67
N THR A 217 4.98 -3.90 4.77
CA THR A 217 5.61 -5.20 4.51
C THR A 217 6.98 -5.05 3.84
N GLY A 218 7.13 -4.09 2.94
CA GLY A 218 8.39 -3.79 2.25
C GLY A 218 9.47 -3.31 3.20
N LEU A 219 9.15 -2.41 4.14
CA LEU A 219 10.07 -1.94 5.17
C LEU A 219 10.54 -3.09 6.06
N ILE A 220 9.60 -3.87 6.61
CA ILE A 220 9.92 -4.97 7.52
C ILE A 220 10.78 -6.04 6.80
N LEU A 221 10.43 -6.39 5.56
CA LEU A 221 11.23 -7.32 4.76
C LEU A 221 12.60 -6.75 4.44
N GLY A 222 12.69 -5.46 4.09
CA GLY A 222 13.96 -4.78 3.81
C GLY A 222 14.91 -4.87 5.00
N ILE A 223 14.42 -4.58 6.21
CA ILE A 223 15.22 -4.67 7.44
C ILE A 223 15.64 -6.11 7.75
N LEU A 224 14.76 -7.10 7.52
CA LEU A 224 15.05 -8.50 7.84
C LEU A 224 15.93 -9.21 6.81
N THR A 225 15.97 -8.76 5.56
CA THR A 225 16.61 -9.47 4.44
C THR A 225 17.63 -8.63 3.68
N ASP A 226 17.75 -7.36 4.00
CA ASP A 226 18.56 -6.36 3.28
C ASP A 226 18.24 -6.28 1.77
N VAL A 227 16.98 -6.56 1.42
CA VAL A 227 16.50 -6.55 0.02
C VAL A 227 15.34 -5.60 -0.13
N ASN A 228 15.51 -4.57 -0.95
CA ASN A 228 14.42 -3.70 -1.37
C ASN A 228 13.55 -4.41 -2.41
N ARG A 229 12.24 -4.42 -2.18
CA ARG A 229 11.28 -5.07 -3.07
C ARG A 229 10.53 -4.04 -3.90
N ALA A 230 10.24 -4.41 -5.14
CA ALA A 230 9.38 -3.61 -6.00
C ALA A 230 7.98 -3.49 -5.41
N LYS A 231 7.33 -2.34 -5.61
CA LYS A 231 5.96 -2.08 -5.14
C LYS A 231 4.90 -2.26 -6.23
N GLN A 232 5.32 -2.44 -7.48
CA GLN A 232 4.45 -2.69 -8.63
C GLN A 232 5.23 -3.31 -9.78
N TYR A 233 4.53 -3.88 -10.76
CA TYR A 233 5.13 -4.30 -12.02
C TYR A 233 5.57 -3.08 -12.84
N SER A 234 6.77 -3.12 -13.40
CA SER A 234 7.34 -2.02 -14.19
C SER A 234 6.68 -1.83 -15.56
N ASN A 235 6.01 -2.87 -16.07
CA ASN A 235 5.43 -2.90 -17.42
C ASN A 235 3.89 -2.99 -17.43
N ILE A 236 3.23 -2.76 -16.29
CA ILE A 236 1.77 -2.97 -16.19
C ILE A 236 1.00 -2.02 -17.12
N ASP A 237 1.53 -0.82 -17.35
CA ASP A 237 0.92 0.15 -18.26
C ASP A 237 1.09 -0.24 -19.74
N ALA A 238 2.20 -0.89 -20.09
CA ALA A 238 2.49 -1.31 -21.46
C ALA A 238 1.59 -2.47 -21.92
N VAL A 239 1.23 -3.38 -21.02
CA VAL A 239 0.42 -4.57 -21.34
C VAL A 239 -1.00 -4.20 -21.73
N SER A 240 -1.61 -3.22 -21.08
CA SER A 240 -2.96 -2.75 -21.43
C SER A 240 -3.03 -2.09 -22.82
N TYR A 241 -1.98 -1.35 -23.21
CA TYR A 241 -1.87 -0.76 -24.55
C TYR A 241 -1.67 -1.81 -25.66
N THR A 242 -0.87 -2.83 -25.40
CA THR A 242 -0.58 -3.88 -26.41
C THR A 242 -1.81 -4.70 -26.72
N HIS A 243 -2.63 -5.04 -25.74
CA HIS A 243 -3.86 -5.78 -25.95
C HIS A 243 -4.92 -4.99 -26.74
N LEU A 244 -5.07 -3.71 -26.45
CA LEU A 244 -6.00 -2.85 -27.17
C LEU A 244 -5.56 -2.62 -28.63
N ARG A 245 -4.25 -2.38 -28.87
CA ARG A 245 -3.69 -2.20 -30.23
C ARG A 245 -3.68 -3.47 -31.07
N ALA A 246 -3.54 -4.64 -30.49
CA ALA A 246 -3.59 -5.90 -31.25
C ALA A 246 -4.93 -6.11 -31.97
N HIS A 247 -6.02 -5.55 -31.44
CA HIS A 247 -7.32 -5.53 -32.12
C HIS A 247 -7.41 -4.56 -33.29
N GLU A 248 -6.66 -3.45 -33.29
CA GLU A 248 -6.62 -2.51 -34.43
C GLU A 248 -5.90 -3.08 -35.65
N THR A 249 -4.91 -3.93 -35.45
CA THR A 249 -4.05 -4.43 -36.55
C THR A 249 -4.54 -5.71 -37.21
N GLY A 250 -5.63 -6.32 -36.73
CA GLY A 250 -6.20 -7.53 -37.33
C GLY A 250 -5.24 -8.72 -37.39
N ALA A 251 -4.19 -8.70 -36.58
CA ALA A 251 -3.17 -9.74 -36.54
C ALA A 251 -3.67 -10.92 -35.66
N TYR A 252 -4.51 -11.75 -36.27
CA TYR A 252 -4.76 -13.12 -35.85
C TYR A 252 -4.53 -14.05 -37.04
#